data_2b0c2397ae92785937a2851eeaf1576d
#
_entry.id   2b0c2397ae92785937a2851eeaf1576d
#
_cell.length_a   1.000
_cell.length_b   1.000
_cell.length_c   1.000
_cell.angle_alpha   90.00
_cell.angle_beta   90.00
_cell.angle_gamma   90.00
#
_symmetry.space_group_name_H-M   'P 1'
#
loop_
_entity.id
_entity.type
_entity.pdbx_description
1 polymer ?
#
loop_
_entity_poly.entity_id
_entity_poly.type
_entity_poly.pdbx_seq_one_letter_code
_entity_poly.pdbx_strand_id
1 'polypeptide(L)'
;MLEALSEEPAAPEDEGPLAAGDVDSLVAGLKRRYRTRITGEQVQPEAPGRYADLPPELEPRLAAALNARGVSRLYSHQREAWDHVRAGRHTVVVTPTASGKTLCYNLPVLHAALTEGAKALYLFPTKALSQDQVAELTELSQAGGLGVRAFTFDGDTPGDARKAVRTRADVVVTNPDMLHQGILPHHTRW
;
A
#
# COMPACT_ATOMS: atom_id res chain seq x y z
N MET A 1 -36.77 20.96 -45.16
CA MET A 1 -35.58 21.76 -45.20
C MET A 1 -34.80 21.46 -43.93
N LEU A 2 -34.04 20.39 -44.04
CA LEU A 2 -33.19 19.80 -42.97
C LEU A 2 -31.83 19.61 -43.61
N GLU A 3 -30.87 20.39 -43.25
CA GLU A 3 -29.43 20.07 -43.39
C GLU A 3 -28.64 21.09 -42.57
N ALA A 4 -28.33 20.69 -41.34
CA ALA A 4 -27.15 21.18 -40.66
C ALA A 4 -26.43 19.90 -40.22
N LEU A 5 -25.64 19.35 -41.11
CA LEU A 5 -24.65 18.32 -40.81
C LEU A 5 -23.66 18.99 -39.84
N SER A 6 -23.65 18.48 -38.63
CA SER A 6 -22.62 18.78 -37.64
C SER A 6 -21.28 18.31 -38.22
N GLU A 7 -20.44 19.26 -38.62
CA GLU A 7 -19.02 18.98 -38.91
C GLU A 7 -18.38 18.39 -37.65
N GLU A 8 -18.01 17.13 -37.71
CA GLU A 8 -17.13 16.54 -36.70
C GLU A 8 -15.84 17.38 -36.68
N PRO A 9 -15.39 17.82 -35.48
CA PRO A 9 -14.12 18.53 -35.39
C PRO A 9 -13.00 17.63 -35.93
N ALA A 10 -12.24 18.15 -36.90
CA ALA A 10 -11.09 17.47 -37.50
C ALA A 10 -10.19 16.89 -36.39
N ALA A 11 -9.71 15.65 -36.63
CA ALA A 11 -8.75 15.04 -35.73
C ALA A 11 -7.53 15.95 -35.62
N PRO A 12 -6.94 16.12 -34.40
CA PRO A 12 -5.74 16.92 -34.23
C PRO A 12 -4.64 16.33 -35.12
N GLU A 13 -4.00 17.18 -35.93
CA GLU A 13 -2.81 16.81 -36.68
C GLU A 13 -1.79 16.21 -35.71
N ASP A 14 -1.13 15.14 -36.13
CA ASP A 14 -0.20 14.36 -35.30
C ASP A 14 1.05 15.21 -35.00
N GLU A 15 0.92 16.11 -34.04
CA GLU A 15 2.07 16.81 -33.46
C GLU A 15 2.81 15.81 -32.59
N GLY A 16 3.76 15.08 -33.10
CA GLY A 16 4.70 14.17 -32.46
C GLY A 16 4.60 13.89 -30.94
N PRO A 17 5.43 13.06 -30.33
CA PRO A 17 5.32 12.75 -28.92
C PRO A 17 5.43 14.03 -28.07
N LEU A 18 4.56 14.17 -27.08
CA LEU A 18 4.64 15.23 -26.07
C LEU A 18 6.05 15.18 -25.45
N ALA A 19 6.75 16.31 -25.45
CA ALA A 19 8.11 16.37 -24.94
C ALA A 19 8.19 15.80 -23.52
N ALA A 20 9.17 14.93 -23.28
CA ALA A 20 9.50 14.45 -21.95
C ALA A 20 10.00 15.65 -21.12
N GLY A 21 9.14 16.16 -20.25
CA GLY A 21 9.37 17.29 -19.37
C GLY A 21 8.74 17.04 -18.01
N ASP A 22 8.74 18.05 -17.17
CA ASP A 22 7.97 18.00 -15.93
C ASP A 22 6.45 17.90 -16.21
N VAL A 23 5.67 17.62 -15.17
CA VAL A 23 4.22 17.45 -15.25
C VAL A 23 3.53 18.70 -15.82
N ASP A 24 4.03 19.88 -15.50
CA ASP A 24 3.43 21.15 -15.95
C ASP A 24 3.61 21.32 -17.46
N SER A 25 4.77 20.99 -18.01
CA SER A 25 5.02 20.97 -19.46
C SER A 25 4.14 19.98 -20.20
N LEU A 26 3.94 18.78 -19.62
CA LEU A 26 3.04 17.77 -20.17
C LEU A 26 1.59 18.27 -20.19
N VAL A 27 1.11 18.81 -19.07
CA VAL A 27 -0.25 19.37 -18.96
C VAL A 27 -0.46 20.51 -19.93
N ALA A 28 0.51 21.43 -20.06
CA ALA A 28 0.45 22.51 -21.03
C ALA A 28 0.40 22.00 -22.49
N GLY A 29 1.17 20.95 -22.80
CA GLY A 29 1.13 20.27 -24.09
C GLY A 29 -0.23 19.64 -24.39
N LEU A 30 -0.81 18.93 -23.43
CA LEU A 30 -2.14 18.35 -23.54
C LEU A 30 -3.23 19.41 -23.76
N LYS A 31 -3.16 20.53 -23.02
CA LYS A 31 -4.08 21.66 -23.16
C LYS A 31 -4.02 22.27 -24.57
N ARG A 32 -2.83 22.42 -25.15
CA ARG A 32 -2.67 22.91 -26.53
C ARG A 32 -3.26 21.93 -27.54
N ARG A 33 -2.85 20.66 -27.46
CA ARG A 33 -3.22 19.62 -28.41
C ARG A 33 -4.74 19.32 -28.42
N TYR A 34 -5.36 19.32 -27.25
CA TYR A 34 -6.77 18.92 -27.08
C TYR A 34 -7.67 20.11 -26.69
N ARG A 35 -7.30 21.33 -27.03
CA ARG A 35 -8.00 22.55 -26.62
C ARG A 35 -9.52 22.52 -26.89
N THR A 36 -9.98 21.94 -27.98
CA THR A 36 -11.40 21.83 -28.34
C THR A 36 -12.12 20.68 -27.66
N ARG A 37 -11.40 19.77 -27.03
CA ARG A 37 -11.97 18.58 -26.36
C ARG A 37 -11.97 18.69 -24.83
N ILE A 38 -11.21 19.64 -24.27
CA ILE A 38 -11.17 19.88 -22.83
C ILE A 38 -12.38 20.74 -22.46
N THR A 39 -13.32 20.16 -21.74
CA THR A 39 -14.58 20.82 -21.33
C THR A 39 -14.51 21.39 -19.91
N GLY A 40 -13.50 21.05 -19.16
CA GLY A 40 -13.30 21.55 -17.79
C GLY A 40 -11.90 21.23 -17.28
N GLU A 41 -11.44 22.01 -16.34
CA GLU A 41 -10.18 21.82 -15.62
C GLU A 41 -10.40 22.05 -14.14
N GLN A 42 -9.88 21.16 -13.32
CA GLN A 42 -9.88 21.29 -11.87
C GLN A 42 -8.45 21.11 -11.36
N VAL A 43 -7.91 22.13 -10.75
CA VAL A 43 -6.64 22.08 -10.04
C VAL A 43 -6.92 21.89 -8.56
N GLN A 44 -6.45 20.78 -8.00
CA GLN A 44 -6.53 20.57 -6.57
C GLN A 44 -5.28 21.19 -5.92
N PRO A 45 -5.43 22.17 -5.01
CA PRO A 45 -4.28 22.77 -4.35
C PRO A 45 -3.58 21.76 -3.45
N GLU A 46 -2.28 21.93 -3.29
CA GLU A 46 -1.48 21.16 -2.33
C GLU A 46 -2.03 21.37 -0.91
N ALA A 47 -2.31 20.27 -0.22
CA ALA A 47 -2.69 20.31 1.19
C ALA A 47 -1.50 19.85 2.05
N PRO A 48 -1.04 20.66 3.03
CA PRO A 48 0.08 20.28 3.88
C PRO A 48 -0.26 19.03 4.69
N GLY A 49 0.66 18.05 4.69
CA GLY A 49 0.55 16.86 5.52
C GLY A 49 0.63 17.19 7.00
N ARG A 50 -0.13 16.47 7.83
CA ARG A 50 0.04 16.51 9.28
C ARG A 50 0.95 15.36 9.70
N TYR A 51 2.04 15.70 10.40
CA TYR A 51 3.08 14.75 10.76
C TYR A 51 3.24 14.65 12.28
N ALA A 52 3.70 13.47 12.71
CA ALA A 52 4.13 13.18 14.07
C ALA A 52 5.49 12.47 14.02
N ASP A 53 6.26 12.56 15.09
CA ASP A 53 7.53 11.87 15.18
C ASP A 53 7.33 10.35 15.33
N LEU A 54 8.36 9.57 14.98
CA LEU A 54 8.34 8.12 15.23
C LEU A 54 8.13 7.86 16.73
N PRO A 55 7.38 6.80 17.10
CA PRO A 55 7.21 6.42 18.50
C PRO A 55 8.58 6.19 19.17
N PRO A 56 8.84 6.74 20.35
CA PRO A 56 10.14 6.59 21.02
C PRO A 56 10.44 5.13 21.43
N GLU A 57 9.40 4.33 21.64
CA GLU A 57 9.48 2.91 21.95
C GLU A 57 9.60 2.00 20.71
N LEU A 58 9.57 2.58 19.51
CA LEU A 58 9.67 1.79 18.26
C LEU A 58 11.00 1.02 18.24
N GLU A 59 10.95 -0.24 17.82
CA GLU A 59 12.15 -1.08 17.72
C GLU A 59 13.23 -0.37 16.88
N PRO A 60 14.46 -0.22 17.40
CA PRO A 60 15.47 0.66 16.78
C PRO A 60 15.86 0.27 15.34
N ARG A 61 15.94 -1.03 15.02
CA ARG A 61 16.24 -1.48 13.65
C ARG A 61 15.11 -1.15 12.70
N LEU A 62 13.85 -1.23 13.16
CA LEU A 62 12.68 -0.84 12.36
C LEU A 62 12.68 0.68 12.11
N ALA A 63 13.00 1.48 13.12
CA ALA A 63 13.15 2.93 12.97
C ALA A 63 14.26 3.27 11.96
N ALA A 64 15.40 2.59 12.05
CA ALA A 64 16.52 2.77 11.12
C ALA A 64 16.13 2.37 9.66
N ALA A 65 15.39 1.26 9.49
CA ALA A 65 14.91 0.82 8.18
C ALA A 65 13.93 1.82 7.54
N LEU A 66 13.04 2.41 8.34
CA LEU A 66 12.12 3.46 7.89
C LEU A 66 12.88 4.72 7.47
N ASN A 67 13.83 5.16 8.29
CA ASN A 67 14.67 6.33 7.97
C ASN A 67 15.48 6.12 6.69
N ALA A 68 16.04 4.93 6.47
CA ALA A 68 16.76 4.59 5.23
C ALA A 68 15.86 4.66 3.98
N ARG A 69 14.55 4.47 4.15
CA ARG A 69 13.52 4.64 3.09
C ARG A 69 12.96 6.07 3.00
N GLY A 70 13.55 7.03 3.71
CA GLY A 70 13.10 8.43 3.74
C GLY A 70 11.89 8.71 4.64
N VAL A 71 11.47 7.73 5.46
CA VAL A 71 10.36 7.89 6.40
C VAL A 71 10.92 8.25 7.78
N SER A 72 11.20 9.53 8.00
CA SER A 72 11.69 10.07 9.29
C SER A 72 10.56 10.49 10.23
N ARG A 73 9.35 10.69 9.70
CA ARG A 73 8.14 11.07 10.44
C ARG A 73 6.96 10.29 9.91
N LEU A 74 5.97 10.08 10.75
CA LEU A 74 4.69 9.47 10.37
C LEU A 74 3.67 10.54 10.01
N TYR A 75 2.72 10.21 9.14
CA TYR A 75 1.49 10.98 9.08
C TYR A 75 0.72 10.84 10.39
N SER A 76 -0.04 11.86 10.77
CA SER A 76 -0.81 11.87 12.03
C SER A 76 -1.69 10.64 12.21
N HIS A 77 -2.38 10.20 11.15
CA HIS A 77 -3.24 9.01 11.19
C HIS A 77 -2.45 7.69 11.35
N GLN A 78 -1.20 7.62 10.87
CA GLN A 78 -0.33 6.46 11.09
C GLN A 78 0.12 6.38 12.55
N ARG A 79 0.48 7.53 13.14
CA ARG A 79 0.84 7.61 14.56
C ARG A 79 -0.37 7.30 15.44
N GLU A 80 -1.54 7.82 15.14
CA GLU A 80 -2.77 7.54 15.86
C GLU A 80 -3.16 6.05 15.81
N ALA A 81 -3.01 5.42 14.63
CA ALA A 81 -3.21 3.98 14.48
C ALA A 81 -2.25 3.17 15.36
N TRP A 82 -0.96 3.55 15.40
CA TRP A 82 0.03 2.97 16.30
C TRP A 82 -0.42 3.08 17.77
N ASP A 83 -0.76 4.27 18.23
CA ASP A 83 -1.14 4.52 19.61
C ASP A 83 -2.39 3.71 20.01
N HIS A 84 -3.35 3.55 19.08
CA HIS A 84 -4.52 2.69 19.31
C HIS A 84 -4.17 1.22 19.41
N VAL A 85 -3.39 0.70 18.49
CA VAL A 85 -2.99 -0.72 18.50
C VAL A 85 -2.15 -1.04 19.74
N ARG A 86 -1.20 -0.18 20.11
CA ARG A 86 -0.39 -0.36 21.33
C ARG A 86 -1.21 -0.30 22.61
N ALA A 87 -2.31 0.42 22.61
CA ALA A 87 -3.29 0.42 23.69
C ALA A 87 -4.26 -0.77 23.68
N GLY A 88 -4.06 -1.77 22.79
CA GLY A 88 -4.93 -2.95 22.66
C GLY A 88 -6.30 -2.66 22.05
N ARG A 89 -6.46 -1.56 21.34
CA ARG A 89 -7.74 -1.17 20.74
C ARG A 89 -7.87 -1.66 19.31
N HIS A 90 -9.06 -2.13 18.96
CA HIS A 90 -9.42 -2.37 17.56
C HIS A 90 -9.46 -1.03 16.81
N THR A 91 -8.88 -1.00 15.61
CA THR A 91 -8.68 0.25 14.86
C THR A 91 -9.18 0.09 13.43
N VAL A 92 -9.96 1.04 12.97
CA VAL A 92 -10.36 1.19 11.56
C VAL A 92 -9.78 2.48 11.03
N VAL A 93 -9.01 2.41 9.93
CA VAL A 93 -8.38 3.57 9.30
C VAL A 93 -9.09 3.89 8.00
N VAL A 94 -9.74 5.05 7.96
CA VAL A 94 -10.46 5.56 6.78
C VAL A 94 -9.78 6.83 6.30
N THR A 95 -9.02 6.72 5.22
CA THR A 95 -8.30 7.84 4.59
C THR A 95 -8.32 7.67 3.07
N PRO A 96 -8.12 8.73 2.28
CA PRO A 96 -8.06 8.65 0.82
C PRO A 96 -7.04 7.62 0.33
N THR A 97 -7.15 7.24 -0.96
CA THR A 97 -6.14 6.39 -1.61
C THR A 97 -4.79 7.08 -1.59
N ALA A 98 -3.70 6.30 -1.56
CA ALA A 98 -2.32 6.78 -1.53
C ALA A 98 -1.94 7.63 -0.28
N SER A 99 -2.66 7.48 0.82
CA SER A 99 -2.36 8.18 2.09
C SER A 99 -1.36 7.45 2.99
N GLY A 100 -0.73 6.37 2.53
CA GLY A 100 0.23 5.60 3.32
C GLY A 100 -0.40 4.71 4.40
N LYS A 101 -1.64 4.21 4.21
CA LYS A 101 -2.33 3.32 5.16
C LYS A 101 -1.55 2.06 5.53
N THR A 102 -0.66 1.60 4.66
CA THR A 102 0.15 0.40 4.85
C THR A 102 0.96 0.47 6.15
N LEU A 103 1.53 1.62 6.48
CA LEU A 103 2.26 1.79 7.73
C LEU A 103 1.35 1.76 8.97
N CYS A 104 0.06 2.04 8.87
CA CYS A 104 -0.86 1.96 10.00
C CYS A 104 -0.94 0.56 10.62
N TYR A 105 -0.75 -0.49 9.80
CA TYR A 105 -0.76 -1.88 10.27
C TYR A 105 0.63 -2.54 10.23
N ASN A 106 1.49 -2.22 9.27
CA ASN A 106 2.83 -2.78 9.21
C ASN A 106 3.69 -2.36 10.40
N LEU A 107 3.61 -1.11 10.82
CA LEU A 107 4.44 -0.59 11.89
C LEU A 107 4.21 -1.34 13.23
N PRO A 108 2.99 -1.42 13.77
CA PRO A 108 2.75 -2.14 15.01
C PRO A 108 2.98 -3.66 14.88
N VAL A 109 2.67 -4.27 13.73
CA VAL A 109 2.89 -5.69 13.50
C VAL A 109 4.38 -6.04 13.48
N LEU A 110 5.19 -5.28 12.74
CA LEU A 110 6.63 -5.53 12.68
C LEU A 110 7.29 -5.29 14.04
N HIS A 111 6.89 -4.23 14.75
CA HIS A 111 7.37 -4.00 16.12
C HIS A 111 7.05 -5.17 17.04
N ALA A 112 5.81 -5.64 17.10
CA ALA A 112 5.41 -6.76 17.94
C ALA A 112 6.08 -8.08 17.53
N ALA A 113 6.26 -8.32 16.23
CA ALA A 113 7.01 -9.49 15.75
C ALA A 113 8.47 -9.47 16.25
N LEU A 114 9.11 -8.30 16.27
CA LEU A 114 10.52 -8.14 16.66
C LEU A 114 10.74 -8.14 18.17
N THR A 115 9.81 -7.58 18.95
CA THR A 115 9.97 -7.38 20.40
C THR A 115 9.25 -8.42 21.23
N GLU A 116 8.18 -8.98 20.73
CA GLU A 116 7.27 -9.90 21.46
C GLU A 116 7.21 -11.30 20.83
N GLY A 117 7.82 -11.49 19.64
CA GLY A 117 7.68 -12.73 18.87
C GLY A 117 6.25 -12.97 18.36
N ALA A 118 5.45 -11.91 18.27
CA ALA A 118 4.06 -11.99 17.84
C ALA A 118 3.97 -12.40 16.35
N LYS A 119 2.87 -13.05 16.01
CA LYS A 119 2.53 -13.40 14.63
C LYS A 119 1.33 -12.61 14.15
N ALA A 120 1.26 -12.38 12.84
CA ALA A 120 0.15 -11.65 12.24
C ALA A 120 -0.49 -12.40 11.08
N LEU A 121 -1.78 -12.19 10.92
CA LEU A 121 -2.57 -12.66 9.78
C LEU A 121 -3.11 -11.44 9.03
N TYR A 122 -2.75 -11.32 7.77
CA TYR A 122 -3.22 -10.28 6.87
C TYR A 122 -4.24 -10.85 5.89
N LEU A 123 -5.36 -10.16 5.73
CA LEU A 123 -6.43 -10.55 4.81
C LEU A 123 -6.58 -9.51 3.71
N PHE A 124 -6.28 -9.90 2.47
CA PHE A 124 -6.47 -9.07 1.29
C PHE A 124 -7.47 -9.71 0.32
N PRO A 125 -8.26 -8.89 -0.40
CA PRO A 125 -9.30 -9.42 -1.28
C PRO A 125 -8.75 -10.07 -2.56
N THR A 126 -7.52 -9.74 -2.97
CA THR A 126 -6.93 -10.25 -4.21
C THR A 126 -5.53 -10.78 -4.01
N LYS A 127 -5.13 -11.76 -4.86
CA LYS A 127 -3.76 -12.31 -4.87
C LYS A 127 -2.70 -11.24 -5.18
N ALA A 128 -3.00 -10.33 -6.12
CA ALA A 128 -2.08 -9.26 -6.48
C ALA A 128 -1.73 -8.38 -5.28
N LEU A 129 -2.75 -7.91 -4.54
CA LEU A 129 -2.53 -7.14 -3.31
C LEU A 129 -1.76 -7.93 -2.25
N SER A 130 -2.02 -9.23 -2.12
CA SER A 130 -1.29 -10.09 -1.19
C SER A 130 0.19 -10.19 -1.56
N GLN A 131 0.51 -10.35 -2.84
CA GLN A 131 1.89 -10.42 -3.34
C GLN A 131 2.62 -9.11 -3.16
N ASP A 132 1.99 -7.97 -3.47
CA ASP A 132 2.56 -6.63 -3.27
C ASP A 132 2.88 -6.39 -1.79
N GLN A 133 2.01 -6.81 -0.88
CA GLN A 133 2.24 -6.67 0.56
C GLN A 133 3.38 -7.56 1.07
N VAL A 134 3.49 -8.79 0.59
CA VAL A 134 4.63 -9.66 0.94
C VAL A 134 5.93 -9.08 0.40
N ALA A 135 5.94 -8.55 -0.82
CA ALA A 135 7.11 -7.89 -1.39
C ALA A 135 7.54 -6.70 -0.54
N GLU A 136 6.61 -5.79 -0.20
CA GLU A 136 6.89 -4.62 0.64
C GLU A 136 7.44 -4.99 2.02
N LEU A 137 6.82 -5.97 2.70
CA LEU A 137 7.29 -6.47 3.99
C LEU A 137 8.68 -7.10 3.90
N THR A 138 8.93 -7.86 2.82
CA THR A 138 10.22 -8.49 2.59
C THR A 138 11.32 -7.47 2.34
N GLU A 139 11.06 -6.46 1.51
CA GLU A 139 11.99 -5.37 1.26
C GLU A 139 12.33 -4.59 2.54
N LEU A 140 11.32 -4.23 3.33
CA LEU A 140 11.53 -3.53 4.59
C LEU A 140 12.32 -4.40 5.58
N SER A 141 11.99 -5.69 5.67
CA SER A 141 12.70 -6.65 6.52
C SER A 141 14.15 -6.82 6.12
N GLN A 142 14.45 -6.90 4.82
CA GLN A 142 15.81 -7.02 4.30
C GLN A 142 16.61 -5.73 4.53
N ALA A 143 16.04 -4.58 4.19
CA ALA A 143 16.70 -3.29 4.36
C ALA A 143 17.11 -3.00 5.81
N GLY A 144 16.30 -3.44 6.77
CA GLY A 144 16.57 -3.28 8.21
C GLY A 144 17.27 -4.45 8.87
N GLY A 145 17.58 -5.53 8.16
CA GLY A 145 18.08 -6.76 8.76
C GLY A 145 17.15 -7.32 9.85
N LEU A 146 15.82 -7.14 9.67
CA LEU A 146 14.83 -7.42 10.70
C LEU A 146 14.60 -8.93 10.90
N GLY A 147 14.78 -9.73 9.85
CA GLY A 147 14.58 -11.18 9.89
C GLY A 147 13.11 -11.62 9.95
N VAL A 148 12.16 -10.70 9.77
CA VAL A 148 10.72 -11.00 9.72
C VAL A 148 10.37 -11.70 8.41
N ARG A 149 9.67 -12.81 8.50
CA ARG A 149 9.32 -13.67 7.36
C ARG A 149 7.83 -13.57 7.05
N ALA A 150 7.52 -12.96 5.91
CA ALA A 150 6.17 -12.89 5.38
C ALA A 150 5.97 -13.91 4.26
N PHE A 151 4.85 -14.63 4.27
CA PHE A 151 4.50 -15.60 3.23
C PHE A 151 3.05 -15.48 2.82
N THR A 152 2.78 -15.70 1.53
CA THR A 152 1.41 -15.89 1.06
C THR A 152 0.92 -17.30 1.40
N PHE A 153 -0.36 -17.39 1.76
CA PHE A 153 -1.08 -18.64 1.94
C PHE A 153 -2.40 -18.57 1.16
N ASP A 154 -2.42 -19.19 0.00
CA ASP A 154 -3.55 -19.17 -0.94
C ASP A 154 -3.81 -20.53 -1.57
N GLY A 155 -4.75 -20.59 -2.53
CA GLY A 155 -5.09 -21.83 -3.24
C GLY A 155 -3.93 -22.45 -4.00
N ASP A 156 -2.98 -21.63 -4.47
CA ASP A 156 -1.83 -22.07 -5.28
C ASP A 156 -0.62 -22.46 -4.41
N THR A 157 -0.69 -22.24 -3.10
CA THR A 157 0.41 -22.61 -2.17
C THR A 157 0.58 -24.13 -2.16
N PRO A 158 1.75 -24.67 -2.58
CA PRO A 158 2.02 -26.12 -2.59
C PRO A 158 1.89 -26.77 -1.22
N GLY A 159 1.53 -28.04 -1.18
CA GLY A 159 1.24 -28.77 0.07
C GLY A 159 2.40 -28.78 1.06
N ASP A 160 3.64 -28.96 0.58
CA ASP A 160 4.88 -28.91 1.36
C ASP A 160 5.15 -27.49 1.90
N ALA A 161 4.96 -26.47 1.05
CA ALA A 161 5.09 -25.06 1.45
C ALA A 161 4.07 -24.67 2.53
N ARG A 162 2.84 -25.22 2.51
CA ARG A 162 1.82 -24.95 3.53
C ARG A 162 2.28 -25.28 4.96
N LYS A 163 3.07 -26.36 5.13
CA LYS A 163 3.66 -26.71 6.43
C LYS A 163 4.72 -25.68 6.83
N ALA A 164 5.56 -25.27 5.89
CA ALA A 164 6.60 -24.27 6.15
C ALA A 164 5.98 -22.90 6.52
N VAL A 165 4.93 -22.47 5.83
CA VAL A 165 4.19 -21.23 6.18
C VAL A 165 3.70 -21.29 7.62
N ARG A 166 2.98 -22.35 8.01
CA ARG A 166 2.46 -22.48 9.39
C ARG A 166 3.54 -22.43 10.46
N THR A 167 4.72 -23.02 10.20
CA THR A 167 5.75 -23.18 11.24
C THR A 167 6.75 -22.03 11.26
N ARG A 168 6.97 -21.36 10.15
CA ARG A 168 8.06 -20.37 9.99
C ARG A 168 7.62 -18.96 9.74
N ALA A 169 6.35 -18.74 9.34
CA ALA A 169 5.87 -17.39 9.08
C ALA A 169 5.75 -16.58 10.37
N ASP A 170 6.17 -15.34 10.30
CA ASP A 170 5.89 -14.32 11.30
C ASP A 170 4.65 -13.52 10.86
N VAL A 171 4.49 -13.32 9.53
CA VAL A 171 3.30 -12.74 8.92
C VAL A 171 2.76 -13.68 7.84
N VAL A 172 1.51 -14.08 7.97
CA VAL A 172 0.80 -14.86 6.95
C VAL A 172 -0.15 -13.91 6.20
N VAL A 173 0.02 -13.84 4.90
CA VAL A 173 -0.84 -13.02 4.02
C VAL A 173 -1.76 -13.95 3.23
N THR A 174 -3.06 -13.76 3.36
CA THR A 174 -4.06 -14.64 2.75
C THR A 174 -5.30 -13.83 2.32
N ASN A 175 -6.38 -14.53 1.98
CA ASN A 175 -7.66 -13.93 1.65
C ASN A 175 -8.81 -14.53 2.52
N PRO A 176 -9.99 -13.90 2.55
CA PRO A 176 -11.11 -14.38 3.36
C PRO A 176 -11.55 -15.82 3.04
N ASP A 177 -11.51 -16.24 1.78
CA ASP A 177 -11.90 -17.60 1.38
C ASP A 177 -10.92 -18.63 1.94
N MET A 178 -9.62 -18.37 1.83
CA MET A 178 -8.59 -19.24 2.40
C MET A 178 -8.60 -19.24 3.93
N LEU A 179 -8.92 -18.10 4.55
CA LEU A 179 -9.14 -18.07 5.99
C LEU A 179 -10.28 -19.02 6.37
N HIS A 180 -11.42 -18.90 5.67
CA HIS A 180 -12.61 -19.72 5.94
C HIS A 180 -12.40 -21.21 5.68
N GLN A 181 -11.80 -21.56 4.51
CA GLN A 181 -11.70 -22.96 4.07
C GLN A 181 -10.41 -23.65 4.51
N GLY A 182 -9.29 -22.91 4.58
CA GLY A 182 -7.95 -23.48 4.76
C GLY A 182 -7.37 -23.29 6.18
N ILE A 183 -7.79 -22.26 6.90
CA ILE A 183 -7.23 -21.92 8.21
C ILE A 183 -8.21 -22.27 9.34
N LEU A 184 -9.40 -21.70 9.35
CA LEU A 184 -10.37 -21.86 10.45
C LEU A 184 -10.75 -23.31 10.73
N PRO A 185 -11.03 -24.20 9.75
CA PRO A 185 -11.31 -25.60 10.01
C PRO A 185 -10.14 -26.37 10.62
N HIS A 186 -8.95 -25.83 10.50
CA HIS A 186 -7.69 -26.42 10.95
C HIS A 186 -6.92 -25.52 11.93
N HIS A 187 -7.62 -24.62 12.62
CA HIS A 187 -7.02 -23.59 13.48
C HIS A 187 -6.08 -24.16 14.56
N THR A 188 -6.33 -25.39 15.02
CA THR A 188 -5.46 -26.08 16.00
C THR A 188 -4.06 -26.40 15.48
N ARG A 189 -3.83 -26.24 14.17
CA ARG A 189 -2.53 -26.44 13.51
C ARG A 189 -1.79 -25.14 13.21
N TRP A 190 -2.39 -24.02 13.56
CA TRP A 190 -1.88 -22.67 13.30
C TRP A 190 -1.34 -21.99 14.54
#